data_328f4d944beb570042d3906c50eadb8b
#
_entry.id   328f4d944beb570042d3906c50eadb8b
#
_cell.length_a   1.000
_cell.length_b   1.000
_cell.length_c   1.000
_cell.angle_alpha   90.00
_cell.angle_beta   90.00
_cell.angle_gamma   90.00
#
_symmetry.space_group_name_H-M   'P 1'
#
loop_
_entity.id
_entity.type
_entity.pdbx_description
1 polymer ?
#
loop_
_entity_poly.entity_id
_entity_poly.type
_entity_poly.pdbx_seq_one_letter_code
_entity_poly.pdbx_strand_id
1 'polypeptide(L)'
;VINASGKFRSYHSKSIPIVPVPKNVRQALNIERMYKNGIAKIEPSKTNSLYDRCYVFEEINYINKDESEKDIFLNQFMSWLKSMSVDFKITIANEFQSIDEFLEKIRGKQNSKAYPQIDKGIKEWTREKLENSNPNVTTLRYLTVSCRANSLEEATILLNALDTTIQQMFAKWRGKILLLNGEERLKCLHALLRPGKKDEEQYIYLDETGKHDWKNDVMPQTIKQYSNFMIFDKTQYVSVLFGWKYSRALKPDELMRSFSYVDFPSFITLDFSPVPADVINEKLVAAAMNNEKSISEEEEAKRKKNIIVSGPSYAKQRKKDEIEGYMDLVNDNDETGFFLNFLFVATAADETTLAQRVEQLKETGKAQGVVISTADYTQLKALNTALPFAGRQVDYMRFFLSSSMVAMQPYFAQDILDPGGYFYGLNLTTKRLIFGNRKLLMNPHAIIVGHTGSGKSVLIKATEIFQTLISTSDDILILDPQNEFKEIVEKYGGSYFDLTPKSKIYINGFEVSDAVFYADKDTKEKFIATQTKYAKSLVAAIMTNILFTQEHATVVSRATRKMFDKIFAQKKLKKQATLRMLREEIKLELENAKDDYDRSIIKPIYNSLE
;
A
#
# COMPACT_ATOMS: atom_id res chain seq x y z
N VAL A 1 11.04 -16.53 -32.30
CA VAL A 1 12.45 -16.96 -32.25
C VAL A 1 13.32 -15.72 -32.11
N ILE A 2 14.08 -15.65 -31.04
CA ILE A 2 15.06 -14.58 -30.82
C ILE A 2 16.25 -14.80 -31.74
N ASN A 3 16.68 -13.76 -32.48
CA ASN A 3 17.91 -13.88 -33.29
C ASN A 3 19.17 -13.90 -32.42
N ALA A 4 20.33 -14.12 -33.01
CA ALA A 4 21.62 -14.22 -32.29
C ALA A 4 21.97 -12.95 -31.47
N SER A 5 21.33 -11.81 -31.72
CA SER A 5 21.47 -10.57 -30.93
C SER A 5 20.45 -10.44 -29.77
N GLY A 6 19.63 -11.46 -29.53
CA GLY A 6 18.62 -11.45 -28.46
C GLY A 6 17.39 -10.60 -28.73
N LYS A 7 17.26 -10.01 -29.92
CA LYS A 7 16.13 -9.15 -30.29
C LYS A 7 14.93 -9.98 -30.73
N PHE A 8 13.72 -9.45 -30.51
CA PHE A 8 12.51 -9.99 -31.12
C PHE A 8 12.66 -10.08 -32.63
N ARG A 9 12.23 -11.21 -33.20
CA ARG A 9 11.92 -11.25 -34.61
C ARG A 9 10.56 -10.60 -34.82
N SER A 10 10.53 -9.45 -35.46
CA SER A 10 9.30 -8.82 -35.89
C SER A 10 8.59 -9.72 -36.90
N TYR A 11 7.35 -10.05 -36.63
CA TYR A 11 6.46 -10.70 -37.61
C TYR A 11 5.62 -9.61 -38.23
N HIS A 12 5.99 -9.16 -39.41
CA HIS A 12 5.24 -8.13 -40.12
C HIS A 12 3.75 -8.49 -40.26
N SER A 13 2.92 -7.47 -40.41
CA SER A 13 1.47 -7.55 -40.52
C SER A 13 0.91 -8.52 -41.57
N LYS A 14 1.75 -9.03 -42.44
CA LYS A 14 1.44 -10.04 -43.45
C LYS A 14 1.73 -11.49 -43.03
N SER A 15 2.33 -11.71 -41.85
CA SER A 15 2.60 -13.05 -41.38
C SER A 15 1.35 -13.74 -40.83
N ILE A 16 1.18 -14.99 -41.17
CA ILE A 16 0.08 -15.84 -40.67
C ILE A 16 0.43 -16.23 -39.23
N PRO A 17 -0.52 -16.20 -38.28
CA PRO A 17 -0.28 -16.73 -36.93
C PRO A 17 0.20 -18.18 -36.98
N ILE A 18 1.35 -18.47 -36.36
CA ILE A 18 1.98 -19.78 -36.38
C ILE A 18 1.27 -20.76 -35.45
N VAL A 19 0.70 -20.24 -34.38
CA VAL A 19 -0.01 -21.05 -33.35
C VAL A 19 -1.50 -20.86 -33.52
N PRO A 20 -2.27 -21.93 -33.63
CA PRO A 20 -3.73 -21.82 -33.76
C PRO A 20 -4.33 -21.22 -32.49
N VAL A 21 -5.26 -20.27 -32.68
CA VAL A 21 -6.05 -19.68 -31.59
C VAL A 21 -7.38 -20.41 -31.46
N PRO A 22 -7.96 -20.47 -30.25
CA PRO A 22 -9.31 -20.99 -30.04
C PRO A 22 -10.34 -20.29 -30.93
N LYS A 23 -11.34 -21.02 -31.37
CA LYS A 23 -12.36 -20.50 -32.31
C LYS A 23 -13.31 -19.48 -31.67
N ASN A 24 -13.44 -19.50 -30.36
CA ASN A 24 -14.29 -18.58 -29.62
C ASN A 24 -13.68 -18.24 -28.26
N VAL A 25 -14.20 -17.19 -27.64
CA VAL A 25 -13.78 -16.67 -26.34
C VAL A 25 -13.84 -17.70 -25.22
N ARG A 26 -14.85 -18.59 -25.23
CA ARG A 26 -15.00 -19.62 -24.20
C ARG A 26 -13.84 -20.60 -24.16
N GLN A 27 -13.23 -20.87 -25.32
CA GLN A 27 -12.08 -21.76 -25.42
C GLN A 27 -10.76 -21.06 -25.13
N ALA A 28 -10.71 -19.72 -25.32
CA ALA A 28 -9.49 -18.93 -25.09
C ALA A 28 -9.17 -18.77 -23.60
N LEU A 29 -10.20 -18.70 -22.75
CA LEU A 29 -10.06 -18.53 -21.32
C LEU A 29 -10.39 -19.84 -20.59
N ASN A 30 -9.44 -20.33 -19.81
CA ASN A 30 -9.55 -21.61 -19.08
C ASN A 30 -10.28 -21.45 -17.74
N ILE A 31 -11.48 -20.87 -17.77
CA ILE A 31 -12.39 -20.78 -16.63
C ILE A 31 -13.75 -21.31 -17.09
N GLU A 32 -14.26 -22.35 -16.44
CA GLU A 32 -15.53 -22.93 -16.80
C GLU A 32 -16.70 -22.07 -16.31
N ARG A 33 -16.69 -21.71 -15.02
CA ARG A 33 -17.80 -20.99 -14.40
C ARG A 33 -17.31 -20.08 -13.27
N MET A 34 -17.92 -18.90 -13.17
CA MET A 34 -17.78 -17.96 -12.07
C MET A 34 -19.06 -17.96 -11.23
N TYR A 35 -18.93 -17.95 -9.89
CA TYR A 35 -20.04 -17.88 -8.96
C TYR A 35 -20.06 -16.54 -8.23
N LYS A 36 -21.22 -16.07 -7.77
CA LYS A 36 -21.36 -14.78 -7.05
C LYS A 36 -20.52 -14.69 -5.79
N ASN A 37 -20.33 -15.80 -5.09
CA ASN A 37 -19.51 -15.87 -3.89
C ASN A 37 -17.98 -15.79 -4.16
N GLY A 38 -17.58 -15.49 -5.38
CA GLY A 38 -16.20 -15.36 -5.79
C GLY A 38 -15.46 -16.68 -6.05
N ILE A 39 -16.10 -17.82 -5.93
CA ILE A 39 -15.50 -19.10 -6.33
C ILE A 39 -15.55 -19.22 -7.85
N ALA A 40 -14.47 -19.67 -8.47
CA ALA A 40 -14.46 -20.05 -9.88
C ALA A 40 -14.19 -21.55 -10.03
N LYS A 41 -14.88 -22.18 -10.97
CA LYS A 41 -14.60 -23.53 -11.44
C LYS A 41 -13.70 -23.44 -12.66
N ILE A 42 -12.49 -23.99 -12.57
CA ILE A 42 -11.45 -23.85 -13.57
C ILE A 42 -11.40 -25.05 -14.51
N GLU A 43 -11.22 -26.24 -13.95
CA GLU A 43 -11.14 -27.48 -14.72
C GLU A 43 -12.35 -28.34 -14.42
N PRO A 44 -13.24 -28.54 -15.42
CA PRO A 44 -14.38 -29.41 -15.23
C PRO A 44 -13.93 -30.89 -15.21
N SER A 45 -14.43 -31.61 -14.24
CA SER A 45 -14.31 -33.07 -14.18
C SER A 45 -15.64 -33.65 -13.68
N LYS A 46 -15.90 -34.91 -13.97
CA LYS A 46 -17.05 -35.62 -13.36
C LYS A 46 -16.88 -35.81 -11.85
N THR A 47 -15.61 -36.00 -11.44
CA THR A 47 -15.19 -36.11 -10.05
C THR A 47 -13.93 -35.28 -9.90
N ASN A 48 -13.76 -34.58 -8.76
CA ASN A 48 -12.52 -33.87 -8.43
C ASN A 48 -12.22 -32.67 -9.37
N SER A 49 -13.18 -31.78 -9.58
CA SER A 49 -13.00 -30.52 -10.30
C SER A 49 -12.09 -29.54 -9.54
N LEU A 50 -11.36 -28.70 -10.27
CA LEU A 50 -10.54 -27.65 -9.70
C LEU A 50 -11.38 -26.39 -9.46
N TYR A 51 -11.42 -25.92 -8.22
CA TYR A 51 -12.05 -24.67 -7.79
C TYR A 51 -11.02 -23.74 -7.18
N ASP A 52 -11.25 -22.44 -7.27
CA ASP A 52 -10.40 -21.45 -6.65
C ASP A 52 -11.20 -20.29 -6.04
N ARG A 53 -10.49 -19.51 -5.22
CA ARG A 53 -10.95 -18.27 -4.58
C ARG A 53 -9.84 -17.26 -4.63
N CYS A 54 -10.17 -15.96 -4.80
CA CYS A 54 -9.19 -14.91 -4.94
C CYS A 54 -9.45 -13.79 -3.91
N TYR A 55 -8.35 -13.27 -3.39
CA TYR A 55 -8.31 -12.15 -2.44
C TYR A 55 -7.47 -11.03 -3.04
N VAL A 56 -7.81 -9.79 -2.69
CA VAL A 56 -6.94 -8.63 -2.86
C VAL A 56 -6.33 -8.27 -1.51
N PHE A 57 -5.03 -7.94 -1.49
CA PHE A 57 -4.35 -7.56 -0.26
C PHE A 57 -3.51 -6.30 -0.42
N GLU A 58 -3.37 -5.58 0.70
CA GLU A 58 -2.64 -4.31 0.75
C GLU A 58 -1.13 -4.54 0.90
N GLU A 59 -0.37 -3.51 0.53
CA GLU A 59 1.07 -3.43 0.75
C GLU A 59 1.38 -3.32 2.24
N ILE A 60 2.50 -3.92 2.64
CA ILE A 60 3.10 -3.75 3.97
C ILE A 60 4.39 -2.97 3.82
N ASN A 61 4.61 -1.98 4.67
CA ASN A 61 5.83 -1.18 4.65
C ASN A 61 7.03 -1.97 5.20
N TYR A 62 7.58 -2.84 4.35
CA TYR A 62 8.68 -3.73 4.68
C TYR A 62 10.03 -3.01 4.67
N ILE A 63 10.28 -2.15 3.65
CA ILE A 63 11.60 -1.56 3.41
C ILE A 63 12.08 -0.62 4.52
N ASN A 64 11.14 0.02 5.23
CA ASN A 64 11.44 0.96 6.30
C ASN A 64 11.56 0.29 7.69
N LYS A 65 11.46 -1.03 7.75
CA LYS A 65 11.71 -1.81 8.97
C LYS A 65 13.20 -1.90 9.23
N ASP A 66 13.58 -1.98 10.51
CA ASP A 66 14.96 -2.31 10.87
C ASP A 66 15.29 -3.78 10.52
N GLU A 67 16.57 -4.14 10.52
CA GLU A 67 17.01 -5.49 10.11
C GLU A 67 16.39 -6.59 10.97
N SER A 68 16.20 -6.35 12.29
CA SER A 68 15.57 -7.32 13.18
C SER A 68 14.08 -7.51 12.85
N GLU A 69 13.36 -6.44 12.56
CA GLU A 69 11.96 -6.49 12.14
C GLU A 69 11.79 -7.15 10.76
N LYS A 70 12.74 -6.94 9.84
CA LYS A 70 12.77 -7.62 8.55
C LYS A 70 12.96 -9.12 8.71
N ASP A 71 13.91 -9.55 9.52
CA ASP A 71 14.14 -10.97 9.81
C ASP A 71 12.92 -11.64 10.43
N ILE A 72 12.26 -10.98 11.39
CA ILE A 72 11.01 -11.47 11.97
C ILE A 72 9.94 -11.64 10.89
N PHE A 73 9.77 -10.65 10.04
CA PHE A 73 8.80 -10.70 8.95
C PHE A 73 9.11 -11.83 7.95
N LEU A 74 10.36 -11.97 7.52
CA LEU A 74 10.79 -13.01 6.58
C LEU A 74 10.57 -14.42 7.17
N ASN A 75 10.85 -14.62 8.45
CA ASN A 75 10.57 -15.87 9.16
C ASN A 75 9.06 -16.15 9.25
N GLN A 76 8.23 -15.13 9.48
CA GLN A 76 6.78 -15.27 9.46
C GLN A 76 6.26 -15.61 8.06
N PHE A 77 6.79 -14.98 7.02
CA PHE A 77 6.45 -15.26 5.63
C PHE A 77 6.83 -16.71 5.25
N MET A 78 8.02 -17.16 5.62
CA MET A 78 8.45 -18.54 5.45
C MET A 78 7.53 -19.53 6.18
N SER A 79 7.16 -19.23 7.43
CA SER A 79 6.24 -20.07 8.19
C SER A 79 4.85 -20.14 7.55
N TRP A 80 4.39 -19.04 6.96
CA TRP A 80 3.15 -19.02 6.19
C TRP A 80 3.25 -19.89 4.94
N LEU A 81 4.32 -19.77 4.17
CA LEU A 81 4.54 -20.64 3.00
C LEU A 81 4.49 -22.12 3.39
N LYS A 82 5.18 -22.51 4.47
CA LYS A 82 5.18 -23.89 5.00
C LYS A 82 3.77 -24.36 5.42
N SER A 83 2.91 -23.46 5.86
CA SER A 83 1.53 -23.79 6.26
C SER A 83 0.59 -24.01 5.09
N MET A 84 0.97 -23.58 3.88
CA MET A 84 0.15 -23.72 2.67
C MET A 84 0.30 -25.12 2.09
N SER A 85 -0.76 -25.93 2.23
CA SER A 85 -0.82 -27.32 1.72
C SER A 85 -1.50 -27.46 0.35
N VAL A 86 -1.94 -26.34 -0.24
CA VAL A 86 -2.65 -26.29 -1.52
C VAL A 86 -1.90 -25.44 -2.53
N ASP A 87 -2.19 -25.65 -3.81
CA ASP A 87 -1.68 -24.75 -4.86
C ASP A 87 -2.23 -23.35 -4.68
N PHE A 88 -1.35 -22.35 -4.78
CA PHE A 88 -1.75 -20.94 -4.65
C PHE A 88 -0.93 -20.05 -5.58
N LYS A 89 -1.44 -18.87 -5.88
CA LYS A 89 -0.77 -17.86 -6.70
C LYS A 89 -0.74 -16.51 -5.99
N ILE A 90 0.37 -15.81 -6.13
CA ILE A 90 0.48 -14.39 -5.81
C ILE A 90 0.64 -13.66 -7.13
N THR A 91 -0.31 -12.78 -7.46
CA THR A 91 -0.25 -11.95 -8.66
C THR A 91 -0.12 -10.50 -8.27
N ILE A 92 0.91 -9.84 -8.79
CA ILE A 92 1.17 -8.41 -8.61
C ILE A 92 0.88 -7.74 -9.95
N ALA A 93 -0.16 -6.94 -9.99
CA ALA A 93 -0.62 -6.28 -11.21
C ALA A 93 -0.37 -4.79 -11.15
N ASN A 94 0.25 -4.25 -12.16
CA ASN A 94 0.43 -2.83 -12.39
C ASN A 94 -0.65 -2.37 -13.39
N GLU A 95 -1.72 -1.80 -12.85
CA GLU A 95 -2.84 -1.30 -13.64
C GLU A 95 -2.66 0.17 -14.01
N PHE A 96 -3.03 0.52 -15.23
CA PHE A 96 -3.02 1.89 -15.68
C PHE A 96 -4.26 2.61 -15.17
N GLN A 97 -4.09 3.75 -14.50
CA GLN A 97 -5.17 4.64 -14.15
C GLN A 97 -5.04 5.97 -14.89
N SER A 98 -6.15 6.52 -15.36
CA SER A 98 -6.18 7.90 -15.84
C SER A 98 -5.84 8.84 -14.67
N ILE A 99 -4.96 9.80 -14.92
CA ILE A 99 -4.54 10.80 -13.93
C ILE A 99 -5.76 11.52 -13.36
N ASP A 100 -6.67 11.93 -14.23
CA ASP A 100 -7.84 12.72 -13.83
C ASP A 100 -8.80 11.90 -12.97
N GLU A 101 -9.10 10.65 -13.33
CA GLU A 101 -9.89 9.73 -12.51
C GLU A 101 -9.23 9.41 -11.16
N PHE A 102 -7.92 9.22 -11.16
CA PHE A 102 -7.16 8.99 -9.94
C PHE A 102 -7.26 10.19 -9.00
N LEU A 103 -7.08 11.42 -9.53
CA LEU A 103 -7.18 12.64 -8.75
C LEU A 103 -8.61 12.90 -8.24
N GLU A 104 -9.64 12.62 -9.03
CA GLU A 104 -11.03 12.72 -8.62
C GLU A 104 -11.40 11.74 -7.49
N LYS A 105 -10.88 10.53 -7.56
CA LYS A 105 -11.14 9.49 -6.57
C LYS A 105 -10.46 9.76 -5.23
N ILE A 106 -9.25 10.31 -5.25
CA ILE A 106 -8.47 10.57 -4.03
C ILE A 106 -8.84 11.90 -3.39
N ARG A 107 -9.06 12.94 -4.20
CA ARG A 107 -9.53 14.25 -3.72
C ARG A 107 -10.97 14.15 -3.26
N GLY A 108 -11.27 14.37 -2.01
CA GLY A 108 -12.63 14.44 -1.48
C GLY A 108 -13.50 15.53 -2.11
N LYS A 109 -14.67 15.84 -1.53
CA LYS A 109 -15.55 16.93 -1.96
C LYS A 109 -14.76 18.24 -1.94
N GLN A 110 -14.74 18.96 -3.07
CA GLN A 110 -13.88 20.12 -3.27
C GLN A 110 -14.68 21.42 -3.34
N ASN A 111 -14.16 22.44 -2.66
CA ASN A 111 -14.62 23.83 -2.77
C ASN A 111 -13.95 24.54 -3.97
N SER A 112 -13.68 23.83 -5.05
CA SER A 112 -12.99 24.37 -6.25
C SER A 112 -13.73 25.54 -6.87
N LYS A 113 -15.06 25.62 -6.73
CA LYS A 113 -15.86 26.77 -7.17
C LYS A 113 -15.61 28.03 -6.33
N ALA A 114 -15.30 27.89 -5.05
CA ALA A 114 -14.99 29.01 -4.16
C ALA A 114 -13.56 29.52 -4.37
N TYR A 115 -12.62 28.63 -4.68
CA TYR A 115 -11.19 28.93 -4.82
C TYR A 115 -10.59 28.41 -6.14
N PRO A 116 -11.06 28.89 -7.32
CA PRO A 116 -10.69 28.31 -8.60
C PRO A 116 -9.19 28.44 -8.95
N GLN A 117 -8.55 29.52 -8.49
CA GLN A 117 -7.11 29.71 -8.71
C GLN A 117 -6.24 28.73 -7.92
N ILE A 118 -6.62 28.44 -6.67
CA ILE A 118 -5.94 27.45 -5.85
C ILE A 118 -6.12 26.06 -6.45
N ASP A 119 -7.34 25.69 -6.80
CA ASP A 119 -7.64 24.39 -7.41
C ASP A 119 -6.85 24.17 -8.70
N LYS A 120 -6.80 25.18 -9.58
CA LYS A 120 -6.01 25.14 -10.80
C LYS A 120 -4.52 24.96 -10.48
N GLY A 121 -3.97 25.75 -9.56
CA GLY A 121 -2.56 25.69 -9.20
C GLY A 121 -2.16 24.33 -8.60
N ILE A 122 -2.99 23.75 -7.74
CA ILE A 122 -2.73 22.42 -7.19
C ILE A 122 -2.84 21.32 -8.25
N LYS A 123 -3.81 21.42 -9.17
CA LYS A 123 -3.93 20.50 -10.31
C LYS A 123 -2.70 20.56 -11.22
N GLU A 124 -2.26 21.75 -11.57
CA GLU A 124 -1.07 21.95 -12.40
C GLU A 124 0.20 21.43 -11.70
N TRP A 125 0.39 21.75 -10.42
CA TRP A 125 1.52 21.25 -9.64
C TRP A 125 1.52 19.73 -9.51
N THR A 126 0.36 19.13 -9.22
CA THR A 126 0.22 17.67 -9.17
C THR A 126 0.51 17.06 -10.54
N ARG A 127 -0.02 17.63 -11.62
CA ARG A 127 0.19 17.15 -12.99
C ARG A 127 1.65 17.24 -13.41
N GLU A 128 2.34 18.35 -13.13
CA GLU A 128 3.78 18.50 -13.40
C GLU A 128 4.62 17.43 -12.68
N LYS A 129 4.28 17.11 -11.43
CA LYS A 129 4.94 16.02 -10.70
C LYS A 129 4.61 14.65 -11.31
N LEU A 130 3.43 14.49 -11.85
CA LEU A 130 2.98 13.29 -12.55
C LEU A 130 3.72 13.08 -13.87
N GLU A 131 3.91 14.11 -14.67
CA GLU A 131 4.64 14.03 -15.95
C GLU A 131 6.11 13.65 -15.77
N ASN A 132 6.71 14.04 -14.64
CA ASN A 132 8.10 13.73 -14.29
C ASN A 132 8.27 12.43 -13.47
N SER A 133 7.21 11.69 -13.23
CA SER A 133 7.19 10.40 -12.53
C SER A 133 6.26 9.46 -13.30
N ASN A 134 6.31 8.16 -13.03
CA ASN A 134 5.39 7.18 -13.64
C ASN A 134 4.21 6.83 -12.71
N PRO A 135 3.32 7.75 -12.41
CA PRO A 135 2.33 7.60 -11.36
C PRO A 135 1.01 7.01 -11.84
N ASN A 136 0.90 6.76 -13.14
CA ASN A 136 -0.32 6.21 -13.74
C ASN A 136 -0.50 4.72 -13.47
N VAL A 137 0.36 4.13 -12.63
CA VAL A 137 0.34 2.70 -12.35
C VAL A 137 0.00 2.48 -10.88
N THR A 138 -1.16 1.92 -10.62
CA THR A 138 -1.53 1.39 -9.29
C THR A 138 -1.14 -0.08 -9.23
N THR A 139 -0.44 -0.50 -8.17
CA THR A 139 -0.12 -1.90 -7.97
C THR A 139 -1.18 -2.55 -7.09
N LEU A 140 -1.85 -3.54 -7.64
CA LEU A 140 -2.76 -4.42 -6.93
C LEU A 140 -2.09 -5.78 -6.70
N ARG A 141 -2.41 -6.40 -5.57
CA ARG A 141 -1.87 -7.71 -5.20
C ARG A 141 -2.99 -8.67 -4.93
N TYR A 142 -2.93 -9.80 -5.61
CA TYR A 142 -3.94 -10.84 -5.53
C TYR A 142 -3.33 -12.11 -4.96
N LEU A 143 -4.06 -12.77 -4.05
CA LEU A 143 -3.78 -14.11 -3.60
C LEU A 143 -4.90 -15.03 -4.09
N THR A 144 -4.56 -16.02 -4.90
CA THR A 144 -5.50 -17.04 -5.36
C THR A 144 -5.14 -18.37 -4.73
N VAL A 145 -6.08 -19.01 -4.08
CA VAL A 145 -5.93 -20.37 -3.50
C VAL A 145 -6.88 -21.32 -4.17
N SER A 146 -6.49 -22.58 -4.30
CA SER A 146 -7.29 -23.58 -5.01
C SER A 146 -7.51 -24.84 -4.18
N CYS A 147 -8.59 -25.53 -4.51
CA CYS A 147 -8.85 -26.86 -3.99
C CYS A 147 -9.49 -27.75 -5.08
N ARG A 148 -9.37 -29.07 -4.91
CA ARG A 148 -10.11 -30.03 -5.72
C ARG A 148 -11.28 -30.56 -4.91
N ALA A 149 -12.45 -30.59 -5.53
CA ALA A 149 -13.70 -31.01 -4.90
C ALA A 149 -14.66 -31.63 -5.92
N ASN A 150 -15.60 -32.43 -5.41
CA ASN A 150 -16.62 -33.09 -6.25
C ASN A 150 -17.82 -32.16 -6.51
N SER A 151 -18.06 -31.20 -5.62
CA SER A 151 -19.16 -30.23 -5.73
C SER A 151 -18.75 -28.83 -5.32
N LEU A 152 -19.59 -27.83 -5.61
CA LEU A 152 -19.39 -26.45 -5.17
C LEU A 152 -19.50 -26.32 -3.64
N GLU A 153 -20.39 -27.10 -3.02
CA GLU A 153 -20.60 -27.10 -1.58
C GLU A 153 -19.34 -27.59 -0.85
N GLU A 154 -18.76 -28.71 -1.31
CA GLU A 154 -17.51 -29.26 -0.79
C GLU A 154 -16.35 -28.25 -0.98
N ALA A 155 -16.24 -27.67 -2.18
CA ALA A 155 -15.25 -26.62 -2.45
C ALA A 155 -15.40 -25.43 -1.52
N THR A 156 -16.64 -25.00 -1.23
CA THR A 156 -16.93 -23.88 -0.34
C THR A 156 -16.46 -24.17 1.09
N ILE A 157 -16.69 -25.38 1.60
CA ILE A 157 -16.23 -25.78 2.93
C ILE A 157 -14.71 -25.75 3.02
N LEU A 158 -14.02 -26.35 2.06
CA LEU A 158 -12.55 -26.40 2.02
C LEU A 158 -11.94 -24.99 1.91
N LEU A 159 -12.48 -24.14 1.04
CA LEU A 159 -12.00 -22.78 0.85
C LEU A 159 -12.29 -21.87 2.06
N ASN A 160 -13.40 -22.09 2.78
CA ASN A 160 -13.69 -21.37 4.02
C ASN A 160 -12.72 -21.74 5.16
N ALA A 161 -12.28 -22.99 5.22
CA ALA A 161 -11.26 -23.40 6.18
C ALA A 161 -9.92 -22.71 5.90
N LEU A 162 -9.53 -22.60 4.63
CA LEU A 162 -8.33 -21.88 4.21
C LEU A 162 -8.44 -20.36 4.48
N ASP A 163 -9.63 -19.77 4.28
CA ASP A 163 -9.87 -18.35 4.53
C ASP A 163 -9.51 -17.96 5.98
N THR A 164 -9.95 -18.75 6.95
CA THR A 164 -9.64 -18.49 8.37
C THR A 164 -8.12 -18.44 8.61
N THR A 165 -7.37 -19.36 8.03
CA THR A 165 -5.91 -19.41 8.16
C THR A 165 -5.24 -18.20 7.52
N ILE A 166 -5.70 -17.82 6.32
CA ILE A 166 -5.19 -16.67 5.58
C ILE A 166 -5.45 -15.37 6.36
N GLN A 167 -6.69 -15.14 6.84
CA GLN A 167 -7.06 -13.96 7.61
C GLN A 167 -6.23 -13.82 8.88
N GLN A 168 -6.05 -14.91 9.62
CA GLN A 168 -5.22 -14.91 10.84
C GLN A 168 -3.77 -14.53 10.56
N MET A 169 -3.22 -14.98 9.44
CA MET A 169 -1.84 -14.70 9.07
C MET A 169 -1.65 -13.23 8.67
N PHE A 170 -2.54 -12.70 7.83
CA PHE A 170 -2.50 -11.28 7.45
C PHE A 170 -2.69 -10.36 8.66
N ALA A 171 -3.52 -10.75 9.63
CA ALA A 171 -3.67 -10.02 10.90
C ALA A 171 -2.35 -9.95 11.69
N LYS A 172 -1.55 -11.03 11.72
CA LYS A 172 -0.20 -11.03 12.35
C LYS A 172 0.75 -10.05 11.67
N TRP A 173 0.66 -9.91 10.35
CA TRP A 173 1.46 -8.95 9.59
C TRP A 173 0.93 -7.52 9.65
N ARG A 174 -0.21 -7.29 10.32
CA ARG A 174 -0.95 -6.01 10.32
C ARG A 174 -1.33 -5.55 8.92
N GLY A 175 -1.45 -6.50 7.99
CA GLY A 175 -1.90 -6.29 6.63
C GLY A 175 -3.40 -6.51 6.50
N LYS A 176 -4.03 -5.87 5.53
CA LYS A 176 -5.43 -6.10 5.18
C LYS A 176 -5.52 -7.02 3.98
N ILE A 177 -6.47 -7.93 4.04
CA ILE A 177 -6.82 -8.81 2.92
C ILE A 177 -8.34 -8.88 2.82
N LEU A 178 -8.87 -8.77 1.59
CA LEU A 178 -10.29 -8.77 1.29
C LEU A 178 -10.61 -9.87 0.29
N LEU A 179 -11.65 -10.63 0.57
CA LEU A 179 -12.18 -11.61 -0.35
C LEU A 179 -12.90 -10.93 -1.50
N LEU A 180 -12.59 -11.30 -2.74
CA LEU A 180 -13.26 -10.80 -3.93
C LEU A 180 -14.51 -11.63 -4.24
N ASN A 181 -15.62 -10.97 -4.51
CA ASN A 181 -16.83 -11.59 -5.07
C ASN A 181 -16.68 -11.87 -6.58
N GLY A 182 -17.68 -12.51 -7.19
CA GLY A 182 -17.61 -12.91 -8.60
C GLY A 182 -17.45 -11.72 -9.55
N GLU A 183 -18.18 -10.62 -9.33
CA GLU A 183 -18.13 -9.43 -10.19
C GLU A 183 -16.79 -8.68 -10.03
N GLU A 184 -16.29 -8.58 -8.81
CA GLU A 184 -14.97 -7.99 -8.55
C GLU A 184 -13.85 -8.77 -9.23
N ARG A 185 -13.93 -10.10 -9.23
CA ARG A 185 -13.00 -10.96 -9.97
C ARG A 185 -13.08 -10.76 -11.48
N LEU A 186 -14.30 -10.56 -12.03
CA LEU A 186 -14.46 -10.25 -13.46
C LEU A 186 -13.87 -8.90 -13.82
N LYS A 187 -14.03 -7.88 -12.97
CA LYS A 187 -13.42 -6.56 -13.16
C LYS A 187 -11.88 -6.65 -13.10
N CYS A 188 -11.32 -7.41 -12.15
CA CYS A 188 -9.89 -7.70 -12.12
C CYS A 188 -9.41 -8.34 -13.43
N LEU A 189 -10.14 -9.34 -13.93
CA LEU A 189 -9.80 -10.01 -15.17
C LEU A 189 -9.88 -9.07 -16.38
N HIS A 190 -10.90 -8.22 -16.44
CA HIS A 190 -11.05 -7.20 -17.47
C HIS A 190 -9.87 -6.23 -17.47
N ALA A 191 -9.49 -5.69 -16.31
CA ALA A 191 -8.37 -4.76 -16.18
C ALA A 191 -7.04 -5.35 -16.68
N LEU A 192 -6.80 -6.65 -16.44
CA LEU A 192 -5.60 -7.36 -16.90
C LEU A 192 -5.61 -7.67 -18.41
N LEU A 193 -6.76 -7.97 -18.98
CA LEU A 193 -6.90 -8.37 -20.39
C LEU A 193 -7.22 -7.20 -21.32
N ARG A 194 -7.79 -6.11 -20.79
CA ARG A 194 -8.16 -4.90 -21.53
C ARG A 194 -7.66 -3.63 -20.83
N PRO A 195 -6.36 -3.49 -20.57
CA PRO A 195 -5.81 -2.35 -19.86
C PRO A 195 -6.17 -1.02 -20.55
N GLY A 196 -6.53 -0.01 -19.75
CA GLY A 196 -6.94 1.30 -20.23
C GLY A 196 -8.40 1.43 -20.67
N LYS A 197 -9.22 0.38 -20.55
CA LYS A 197 -10.66 0.39 -20.89
C LYS A 197 -11.55 0.30 -19.65
N LYS A 198 -11.25 1.06 -18.64
CA LYS A 198 -11.95 1.03 -17.35
C LYS A 198 -13.43 1.44 -17.45
N ASP A 199 -13.77 2.32 -18.37
CA ASP A 199 -15.15 2.75 -18.61
C ASP A 199 -16.09 1.59 -18.96
N GLU A 200 -15.53 0.49 -19.50
CA GLU A 200 -16.30 -0.70 -19.84
C GLU A 200 -16.65 -1.54 -18.58
N GLU A 201 -15.94 -1.39 -17.47
CA GLU A 201 -16.16 -2.16 -16.23
C GLU A 201 -17.56 -1.97 -15.62
N GLN A 202 -18.22 -0.86 -15.87
CA GLN A 202 -19.57 -0.60 -15.39
C GLN A 202 -20.65 -1.52 -16.02
N TYR A 203 -20.34 -2.14 -17.15
CA TYR A 203 -21.22 -3.06 -17.85
C TYR A 203 -20.96 -4.52 -17.51
N ILE A 204 -19.94 -4.82 -16.71
CA ILE A 204 -19.59 -6.17 -16.30
C ILE A 204 -20.54 -6.62 -15.19
N TYR A 205 -21.27 -7.67 -15.43
CA TYR A 205 -22.13 -8.30 -14.43
C TYR A 205 -22.14 -9.81 -14.55
N LEU A 206 -22.47 -10.48 -13.46
CA LEU A 206 -22.55 -11.94 -13.41
C LEU A 206 -23.99 -12.40 -13.46
N ASP A 207 -24.37 -13.00 -14.58
CA ASP A 207 -25.70 -13.61 -14.76
C ASP A 207 -25.68 -15.10 -14.39
N GLU A 208 -26.34 -15.45 -13.30
CA GLU A 208 -26.49 -16.87 -12.88
C GLU A 208 -27.48 -17.64 -13.72
N THR A 209 -28.35 -16.98 -14.46
CA THR A 209 -29.34 -17.65 -15.34
C THR A 209 -28.71 -18.24 -16.61
N GLY A 210 -27.46 -17.85 -16.90
CA GLY A 210 -26.70 -18.33 -18.06
C GLY A 210 -27.14 -17.74 -19.39
N LYS A 211 -28.01 -16.71 -19.39
CA LYS A 211 -28.41 -15.99 -20.61
C LYS A 211 -27.32 -15.06 -21.11
N HIS A 212 -26.53 -14.52 -20.20
CA HIS A 212 -25.36 -13.68 -20.49
C HIS A 212 -24.07 -14.45 -20.24
N ASP A 213 -23.14 -14.42 -21.20
CA ASP A 213 -21.83 -15.00 -21.05
C ASP A 213 -20.82 -13.90 -20.70
N TRP A 214 -20.50 -13.78 -19.43
CA TRP A 214 -19.56 -12.80 -18.88
C TRP A 214 -18.18 -12.82 -19.55
N LYS A 215 -17.80 -13.93 -20.19
CA LYS A 215 -16.51 -14.01 -20.93
C LYS A 215 -16.44 -13.02 -22.08
N ASN A 216 -17.59 -12.63 -22.66
CA ASN A 216 -17.63 -11.62 -23.71
C ASN A 216 -17.31 -10.22 -23.19
N ASP A 217 -17.56 -9.95 -21.92
CA ASP A 217 -17.32 -8.65 -21.32
C ASP A 217 -15.83 -8.45 -20.98
N VAL A 218 -15.15 -9.52 -20.57
CA VAL A 218 -13.79 -9.44 -20.06
C VAL A 218 -12.71 -9.73 -21.10
N MET A 219 -13.03 -10.57 -22.10
CA MET A 219 -12.05 -10.97 -23.12
C MET A 219 -11.92 -9.94 -24.25
N PRO A 220 -10.74 -9.78 -24.86
CA PRO A 220 -10.60 -9.02 -26.09
C PRO A 220 -11.44 -9.66 -27.20
N GLN A 221 -11.98 -8.84 -28.12
CA GLN A 221 -12.82 -9.31 -29.21
C GLN A 221 -12.04 -10.14 -30.24
N THR A 222 -10.76 -9.82 -30.39
CA THR A 222 -9.86 -10.53 -31.32
C THR A 222 -8.51 -10.84 -30.67
N ILE A 223 -8.03 -12.07 -30.89
CA ILE A 223 -6.70 -12.51 -30.47
C ILE A 223 -5.96 -13.05 -31.67
N LYS A 224 -4.78 -12.48 -31.98
CA LYS A 224 -3.82 -13.05 -32.92
C LYS A 224 -2.61 -13.52 -32.15
N GLN A 225 -2.24 -14.79 -32.31
CA GLN A 225 -1.10 -15.38 -31.61
C GLN A 225 0.08 -15.60 -32.56
N TYR A 226 1.21 -15.03 -32.19
CA TYR A 226 2.53 -15.24 -32.83
C TYR A 226 3.41 -16.13 -31.96
N SER A 227 4.62 -16.42 -32.40
CA SER A 227 5.53 -17.30 -31.66
C SER A 227 5.86 -16.78 -30.25
N ASN A 228 6.07 -15.48 -30.09
CA ASN A 228 6.62 -14.84 -28.90
C ASN A 228 5.77 -13.69 -28.34
N PHE A 229 4.65 -13.36 -28.97
CA PHE A 229 3.67 -12.39 -28.48
C PHE A 229 2.27 -12.64 -29.06
N MET A 230 1.30 -11.91 -28.56
CA MET A 230 -0.10 -11.89 -29.02
C MET A 230 -0.51 -10.45 -29.35
N ILE A 231 -1.51 -10.27 -30.19
CA ILE A 231 -2.16 -8.97 -30.44
C ILE A 231 -3.63 -9.10 -30.09
N PHE A 232 -4.10 -8.24 -29.19
CA PHE A 232 -5.50 -8.12 -28.77
C PHE A 232 -6.12 -6.89 -29.43
N ASP A 233 -7.31 -7.04 -29.97
CA ASP A 233 -8.12 -5.97 -30.57
C ASP A 233 -7.36 -5.10 -31.59
N LYS A 234 -6.32 -5.65 -32.23
CA LYS A 234 -5.42 -5.01 -33.21
C LYS A 234 -4.58 -3.85 -32.66
N THR A 235 -4.74 -3.48 -31.40
CA THR A 235 -4.13 -2.29 -30.78
C THR A 235 -3.26 -2.60 -29.57
N GLN A 236 -3.39 -3.76 -28.95
CA GLN A 236 -2.65 -4.13 -27.76
C GLN A 236 -1.76 -5.33 -28.03
N TYR A 237 -0.48 -5.15 -27.84
CA TYR A 237 0.54 -6.17 -27.95
C TYR A 237 0.86 -6.74 -26.58
N VAL A 238 0.89 -8.07 -26.45
CA VAL A 238 1.06 -8.78 -25.18
C VAL A 238 2.11 -9.85 -25.34
N SER A 239 3.09 -9.91 -24.44
CA SER A 239 4.08 -10.99 -24.37
C SER A 239 4.16 -11.57 -22.98
N VAL A 240 4.17 -12.89 -22.89
CA VAL A 240 4.34 -13.64 -21.65
C VAL A 240 5.74 -14.21 -21.60
N LEU A 241 6.40 -13.99 -20.46
CA LEU A 241 7.76 -14.48 -20.18
C LEU A 241 7.73 -15.31 -18.90
N PHE A 242 8.78 -16.08 -18.70
CA PHE A 242 8.94 -16.89 -17.49
C PHE A 242 10.39 -16.94 -17.00
N GLY A 243 10.55 -17.06 -15.68
CA GLY A 243 11.83 -17.32 -15.04
C GLY A 243 12.27 -18.75 -15.29
N TRP A 244 13.41 -18.91 -15.91
CA TRP A 244 13.89 -20.23 -16.36
C TRP A 244 15.07 -20.74 -15.53
N LYS A 245 15.99 -19.85 -15.11
CA LYS A 245 17.16 -20.19 -14.31
C LYS A 245 17.39 -19.15 -13.24
N TYR A 246 17.79 -19.58 -12.05
CA TYR A 246 17.92 -18.73 -10.87
C TYR A 246 19.32 -18.83 -10.29
N SER A 247 19.83 -17.72 -9.78
CA SER A 247 21.05 -17.67 -8.97
C SER A 247 20.81 -18.33 -7.61
N ARG A 248 21.87 -18.85 -7.00
CA ARG A 248 21.81 -19.38 -5.63
C ARG A 248 21.61 -18.30 -4.56
N ALA A 249 22.01 -17.07 -4.85
CA ALA A 249 21.91 -15.92 -3.95
C ALA A 249 20.86 -14.93 -4.47
N LEU A 250 19.60 -15.25 -4.30
CA LEU A 250 18.51 -14.30 -4.54
C LEU A 250 18.37 -13.38 -3.32
N LYS A 251 18.13 -12.10 -3.57
CA LYS A 251 18.02 -11.09 -2.51
C LYS A 251 16.55 -10.78 -2.21
N PRO A 252 16.06 -11.02 -0.97
CA PRO A 252 14.66 -10.78 -0.61
C PRO A 252 14.21 -9.33 -0.81
N ASP A 253 15.10 -8.36 -0.59
CA ASP A 253 14.79 -6.94 -0.63
C ASP A 253 14.79 -6.34 -2.04
N GLU A 254 15.39 -7.01 -3.02
CA GLU A 254 15.61 -6.45 -4.35
C GLU A 254 14.82 -7.15 -5.45
N LEU A 255 14.68 -8.49 -5.37
CA LEU A 255 14.15 -9.31 -6.46
C LEU A 255 12.75 -8.85 -6.88
N MET A 256 11.77 -9.01 -6.04
CA MET A 256 10.39 -8.69 -6.38
C MET A 256 10.16 -7.20 -6.55
N ARG A 257 10.87 -6.36 -5.79
CA ARG A 257 10.84 -4.90 -5.93
C ARG A 257 11.18 -4.46 -7.36
N SER A 258 12.26 -5.00 -7.93
CA SER A 258 12.74 -4.63 -9.26
C SER A 258 11.74 -4.92 -10.37
N PHE A 259 10.87 -5.91 -10.18
CA PHE A 259 9.84 -6.27 -11.14
C PHE A 259 8.48 -5.61 -10.86
N SER A 260 8.17 -5.30 -9.60
CA SER A 260 6.88 -4.72 -9.21
C SER A 260 6.75 -3.24 -9.54
N TYR A 261 7.86 -2.51 -9.68
CA TYR A 261 7.87 -1.07 -9.94
C TYR A 261 8.35 -0.73 -11.35
N VAL A 262 7.98 -1.54 -12.33
CA VAL A 262 8.17 -1.18 -13.74
C VAL A 262 7.18 -0.07 -14.13
N ASP A 263 7.58 0.74 -15.09
CA ASP A 263 6.91 1.96 -15.52
C ASP A 263 5.87 1.75 -16.65
N PHE A 264 5.39 0.53 -16.77
CA PHE A 264 4.40 0.17 -17.79
C PHE A 264 3.37 -0.84 -17.26
N PRO A 265 2.18 -0.92 -17.89
CA PRO A 265 1.18 -1.91 -17.54
C PRO A 265 1.72 -3.31 -17.71
N SER A 266 1.72 -4.07 -16.62
CA SER A 266 2.27 -5.42 -16.57
C SER A 266 1.70 -6.15 -15.36
N PHE A 267 1.81 -7.45 -15.34
CA PHE A 267 1.59 -8.21 -14.11
C PHE A 267 2.56 -9.38 -14.01
N ILE A 268 2.82 -9.75 -12.78
CA ILE A 268 3.76 -10.79 -12.38
C ILE A 268 2.97 -11.82 -11.59
N THR A 269 3.17 -13.09 -11.89
CA THR A 269 2.54 -14.18 -11.14
C THR A 269 3.56 -15.17 -10.64
N LEU A 270 3.53 -15.38 -9.35
CA LEU A 270 4.20 -16.47 -8.64
C LEU A 270 3.17 -17.59 -8.44
N ASP A 271 3.28 -18.69 -9.18
CA ASP A 271 2.37 -19.83 -9.11
C ASP A 271 3.07 -20.96 -8.37
N PHE A 272 2.66 -21.17 -7.13
CA PHE A 272 3.27 -22.12 -6.19
C PHE A 272 2.51 -23.44 -6.16
N SER A 273 3.28 -24.53 -6.11
CA SER A 273 2.76 -25.88 -5.83
C SER A 273 3.59 -26.49 -4.70
N PRO A 274 3.03 -26.60 -3.48
CA PRO A 274 3.71 -27.21 -2.34
C PRO A 274 4.05 -28.68 -2.62
N VAL A 275 5.20 -29.12 -2.17
CA VAL A 275 5.64 -30.53 -2.28
C VAL A 275 5.78 -31.08 -0.87
N PRO A 276 5.05 -32.16 -0.51
CA PRO A 276 5.20 -32.82 0.78
C PRO A 276 6.64 -33.32 1.01
N ALA A 277 7.09 -33.28 2.26
CA ALA A 277 8.47 -33.62 2.62
C ALA A 277 8.86 -35.08 2.27
N ASP A 278 7.91 -36.01 2.39
CA ASP A 278 8.08 -37.41 1.99
C ASP A 278 8.37 -37.55 0.50
N VAL A 279 7.67 -36.80 -0.36
CA VAL A 279 7.88 -36.78 -1.82
C VAL A 279 9.23 -36.15 -2.16
N ILE A 280 9.67 -35.14 -1.40
CA ILE A 280 10.98 -34.52 -1.58
C ILE A 280 12.07 -35.52 -1.26
N ASN A 281 11.99 -36.20 -0.12
CA ASN A 281 12.94 -37.20 0.33
C ASN A 281 13.03 -38.35 -0.67
N GLU A 282 11.92 -38.87 -1.17
CA GLU A 282 11.90 -39.91 -2.21
C GLU A 282 12.66 -39.46 -3.47
N LYS A 283 12.43 -38.25 -3.94
CA LYS A 283 13.12 -37.69 -5.11
C LYS A 283 14.62 -37.46 -4.88
N LEU A 284 14.99 -36.98 -3.68
CA LEU A 284 16.39 -36.77 -3.31
C LEU A 284 17.14 -38.12 -3.22
N VAL A 285 16.53 -39.13 -2.62
CA VAL A 285 17.08 -40.49 -2.57
C VAL A 285 17.25 -41.06 -3.97
N ALA A 286 16.23 -40.93 -4.83
CA ALA A 286 16.33 -41.36 -6.21
C ALA A 286 17.42 -40.61 -7.00
N ALA A 287 17.59 -39.32 -6.77
CA ALA A 287 18.66 -38.52 -7.39
C ALA A 287 20.05 -38.93 -6.90
N ALA A 288 20.19 -39.24 -5.59
CA ALA A 288 21.43 -39.77 -5.02
C ALA A 288 21.82 -41.12 -5.67
N MET A 289 20.87 -42.05 -5.70
CA MET A 289 21.07 -43.37 -6.33
C MET A 289 21.48 -43.26 -7.81
N ASN A 290 20.80 -42.38 -8.58
CA ASN A 290 21.14 -42.14 -9.98
C ASN A 290 22.54 -41.52 -10.16
N ASN A 291 22.94 -40.62 -9.26
CA ASN A 291 24.26 -40.01 -9.29
C ASN A 291 25.34 -41.03 -8.93
N GLU A 292 25.12 -41.86 -7.92
CA GLU A 292 26.04 -42.95 -7.55
C GLU A 292 26.20 -43.97 -8.67
N LYS A 293 25.10 -44.38 -9.31
CA LYS A 293 25.15 -45.23 -10.50
C LYS A 293 26.01 -44.61 -11.62
N SER A 294 25.80 -43.33 -11.89
CA SER A 294 26.58 -42.58 -12.89
C SER A 294 28.05 -42.45 -12.51
N ILE A 295 28.39 -42.34 -11.22
CA ILE A 295 29.77 -42.36 -10.71
C ILE A 295 30.40 -43.74 -10.97
N SER A 296 29.70 -44.80 -10.59
CA SER A 296 30.18 -46.20 -10.79
C SER A 296 30.42 -46.51 -12.26
N GLU A 297 29.51 -46.13 -13.16
CA GLU A 297 29.66 -46.27 -14.62
C GLU A 297 30.90 -45.52 -15.16
N GLU A 298 31.16 -44.32 -14.65
CA GLU A 298 32.34 -43.53 -15.02
C GLU A 298 33.64 -44.19 -14.53
N GLU A 299 33.64 -44.71 -13.31
CA GLU A 299 34.80 -45.39 -12.74
C GLU A 299 35.10 -46.71 -13.48
N GLU A 300 34.06 -47.47 -13.83
CA GLU A 300 34.23 -48.65 -14.68
C GLU A 300 34.80 -48.32 -16.08
N ALA A 301 34.27 -47.23 -16.69
CA ALA A 301 34.78 -46.78 -17.99
C ALA A 301 36.24 -46.31 -17.91
N LYS A 302 36.67 -45.67 -16.83
CA LYS A 302 38.05 -45.28 -16.56
C LYS A 302 38.95 -46.50 -16.35
N ARG A 303 38.49 -47.52 -15.59
CA ARG A 303 39.21 -48.78 -15.40
C ARG A 303 39.41 -49.51 -16.71
N LYS A 304 38.37 -49.60 -17.55
CA LYS A 304 38.45 -50.23 -18.89
C LYS A 304 39.47 -49.55 -19.84
N LYS A 305 39.70 -48.23 -19.63
CA LYS A 305 40.65 -47.43 -20.42
C LYS A 305 42.03 -47.30 -19.78
N ASN A 306 42.34 -48.05 -18.71
CA ASN A 306 43.58 -47.96 -17.94
C ASN A 306 43.94 -46.52 -17.47
N ILE A 307 42.96 -45.68 -17.22
CA ILE A 307 43.19 -44.31 -16.73
C ILE A 307 43.32 -44.37 -15.22
N ILE A 308 44.51 -44.11 -14.70
CA ILE A 308 44.80 -44.07 -13.27
C ILE A 308 44.38 -42.69 -12.72
N VAL A 309 43.11 -42.43 -12.66
CA VAL A 309 42.55 -41.27 -11.94
C VAL A 309 41.57 -41.82 -10.90
N SER A 310 41.91 -41.67 -9.64
CA SER A 310 41.02 -42.08 -8.54
C SER A 310 39.92 -41.07 -8.33
N GLY A 311 38.67 -41.55 -8.27
CA GLY A 311 37.48 -40.78 -7.88
C GLY A 311 36.63 -40.24 -9.05
N PRO A 312 35.41 -39.78 -8.72
CA PRO A 312 34.47 -39.22 -9.68
C PRO A 312 34.95 -37.90 -10.25
N SER A 313 34.41 -37.51 -11.40
CA SER A 313 34.65 -36.16 -11.93
C SER A 313 34.14 -35.10 -10.97
N TYR A 314 34.82 -33.93 -10.96
CA TYR A 314 34.45 -32.80 -10.09
C TYR A 314 32.96 -32.45 -10.18
N ALA A 315 32.37 -32.52 -11.37
CA ALA A 315 30.95 -32.23 -11.58
C ALA A 315 30.02 -33.20 -10.84
N LYS A 316 30.39 -34.51 -10.85
CA LYS A 316 29.58 -35.53 -10.16
C LYS A 316 29.75 -35.50 -8.65
N GLN A 317 30.97 -35.24 -8.17
CA GLN A 317 31.23 -35.04 -6.75
C GLN A 317 30.45 -33.85 -6.23
N ARG A 318 30.53 -32.71 -6.91
CA ARG A 318 29.76 -31.50 -6.55
C ARG A 318 28.26 -31.77 -6.53
N LYS A 319 27.74 -32.56 -7.47
CA LYS A 319 26.33 -32.94 -7.50
C LYS A 319 25.96 -33.83 -6.30
N LYS A 320 26.86 -34.73 -5.89
CA LYS A 320 26.69 -35.55 -4.69
C LYS A 320 26.57 -34.66 -3.43
N ASP A 321 27.56 -33.78 -3.24
CA ASP A 321 27.60 -32.85 -2.09
C ASP A 321 26.34 -31.93 -2.06
N GLU A 322 25.85 -31.53 -3.23
CA GLU A 322 24.63 -30.72 -3.35
C GLU A 322 23.38 -31.51 -2.94
N ILE A 323 23.26 -32.78 -3.36
CA ILE A 323 22.11 -33.64 -2.98
C ILE A 323 22.15 -33.93 -1.48
N GLU A 324 23.31 -34.26 -0.91
CA GLU A 324 23.49 -34.48 0.52
C GLU A 324 23.12 -33.22 1.32
N GLY A 325 23.59 -32.04 0.90
CA GLY A 325 23.23 -30.77 1.54
C GLY A 325 21.74 -30.49 1.49
N TYR A 326 21.02 -30.83 0.41
CA TYR A 326 19.55 -30.72 0.38
C TYR A 326 18.87 -31.74 1.30
N MET A 327 19.38 -32.96 1.43
CA MET A 327 18.85 -33.96 2.37
C MET A 327 18.98 -33.48 3.82
N ASP A 328 20.12 -32.91 4.20
CA ASP A 328 20.36 -32.35 5.52
C ASP A 328 19.38 -31.20 5.82
N LEU A 329 19.21 -30.26 4.86
CA LEU A 329 18.26 -29.15 5.02
C LEU A 329 16.83 -29.62 5.20
N VAL A 330 16.39 -30.64 4.45
CA VAL A 330 15.01 -31.15 4.55
C VAL A 330 14.79 -31.90 5.86
N ASN A 331 15.78 -32.70 6.30
CA ASN A 331 15.64 -33.53 7.48
C ASN A 331 15.88 -32.76 8.80
N ASP A 332 16.85 -31.85 8.83
CA ASP A 332 17.28 -31.17 10.06
C ASP A 332 16.56 -29.84 10.30
N ASN A 333 16.14 -29.13 9.23
CA ASN A 333 15.58 -27.77 9.33
C ASN A 333 14.08 -27.68 9.02
N ASP A 334 13.37 -28.81 8.94
CA ASP A 334 11.93 -28.83 8.61
C ASP A 334 11.59 -28.03 7.34
N GLU A 335 12.49 -28.09 6.34
CA GLU A 335 12.31 -27.42 5.06
C GLU A 335 11.22 -28.12 4.24
N THR A 336 10.34 -27.31 3.66
CA THR A 336 9.36 -27.77 2.69
C THR A 336 9.78 -27.36 1.29
N GLY A 337 9.35 -28.10 0.28
CA GLY A 337 9.63 -27.79 -1.11
C GLY A 337 8.45 -27.14 -1.82
N PHE A 338 8.78 -26.37 -2.84
CA PHE A 338 7.80 -25.77 -3.73
C PHE A 338 8.25 -25.91 -5.17
N PHE A 339 7.33 -26.22 -6.06
CA PHE A 339 7.48 -25.91 -7.46
C PHE A 339 6.92 -24.51 -7.73
N LEU A 340 7.65 -23.68 -8.45
CA LEU A 340 7.31 -22.30 -8.76
C LEU A 340 7.36 -22.05 -10.27
N ASN A 341 6.24 -21.55 -10.85
CA ASN A 341 6.23 -20.78 -12.08
C ASN A 341 6.36 -19.30 -11.74
N PHE A 342 7.39 -18.65 -12.25
CA PHE A 342 7.55 -17.21 -12.15
C PHE A 342 7.28 -16.60 -13.52
N LEU A 343 6.09 -16.01 -13.68
CA LEU A 343 5.56 -15.53 -14.95
C LEU A 343 5.49 -14.00 -14.95
N PHE A 344 5.76 -13.42 -16.13
CA PHE A 344 5.71 -12.00 -16.37
C PHE A 344 4.86 -11.74 -17.60
N VAL A 345 3.95 -10.76 -17.53
CA VAL A 345 3.15 -10.35 -18.67
C VAL A 345 3.41 -8.87 -18.93
N ALA A 346 3.96 -8.57 -20.10
CA ALA A 346 4.19 -7.20 -20.56
C ALA A 346 3.18 -6.85 -21.66
N THR A 347 2.66 -5.64 -21.61
CA THR A 347 1.72 -5.12 -22.60
C THR A 347 2.26 -3.82 -23.21
N ALA A 348 1.92 -3.52 -24.48
CA ALA A 348 2.30 -2.29 -25.17
C ALA A 348 1.28 -1.95 -26.27
N ALA A 349 1.29 -0.70 -26.73
CA ALA A 349 0.46 -0.25 -27.85
C ALA A 349 1.00 -0.66 -29.23
N ASP A 350 2.28 -0.97 -29.32
CA ASP A 350 2.96 -1.35 -30.56
C ASP A 350 4.05 -2.40 -30.30
N GLU A 351 4.53 -3.04 -31.37
CA GLU A 351 5.51 -4.11 -31.32
C GLU A 351 6.89 -3.63 -30.84
N THR A 352 7.30 -2.43 -31.24
CA THR A 352 8.61 -1.88 -30.89
C THR A 352 8.70 -1.62 -29.39
N THR A 353 7.69 -0.96 -28.86
CA THR A 353 7.56 -0.71 -27.41
C THR A 353 7.48 -2.02 -26.61
N LEU A 354 6.75 -3.02 -27.12
CA LEU A 354 6.71 -4.34 -26.47
C LEU A 354 8.09 -4.98 -26.43
N ALA A 355 8.83 -4.93 -27.54
CA ALA A 355 10.19 -5.49 -27.61
C ALA A 355 11.14 -4.83 -26.59
N GLN A 356 11.06 -3.51 -26.43
CA GLN A 356 11.84 -2.76 -25.42
C GLN A 356 11.49 -3.20 -23.99
N ARG A 357 10.19 -3.30 -23.67
CA ARG A 357 9.71 -3.74 -22.35
C ARG A 357 10.13 -5.18 -22.01
N VAL A 358 10.06 -6.07 -22.99
CA VAL A 358 10.53 -7.44 -22.84
C VAL A 358 12.03 -7.49 -22.57
N GLU A 359 12.83 -6.68 -23.28
CA GLU A 359 14.27 -6.62 -23.03
C GLU A 359 14.58 -6.03 -21.66
N GLN A 360 13.88 -4.96 -21.26
CA GLN A 360 13.98 -4.37 -19.93
C GLN A 360 13.71 -5.42 -18.82
N LEU A 361 12.67 -6.23 -18.94
CA LEU A 361 12.39 -7.32 -17.98
C LEU A 361 13.50 -8.37 -17.94
N LYS A 362 14.10 -8.73 -19.08
CA LYS A 362 15.22 -9.69 -19.13
C LYS A 362 16.48 -9.12 -18.51
N GLU A 363 16.79 -7.85 -18.77
CA GLU A 363 17.94 -7.18 -18.18
C GLU A 363 17.76 -7.04 -16.66
N THR A 364 16.56 -6.64 -16.21
CA THR A 364 16.20 -6.61 -14.78
C THR A 364 16.39 -8.00 -14.17
N GLY A 365 15.88 -9.05 -14.82
CA GLY A 365 16.05 -10.42 -14.37
C GLY A 365 17.52 -10.81 -14.24
N LYS A 366 18.32 -10.50 -15.25
CA LYS A 366 19.76 -10.79 -15.23
C LYS A 366 20.48 -10.07 -14.08
N ALA A 367 20.12 -8.81 -13.81
CA ALA A 367 20.67 -8.05 -12.69
C ALA A 367 20.29 -8.66 -11.32
N GLN A 368 19.09 -9.25 -11.22
CA GLN A 368 18.58 -9.89 -10.00
C GLN A 368 18.88 -11.41 -9.93
N GLY A 369 19.69 -11.94 -10.84
CA GLY A 369 20.06 -13.35 -10.83
C GLY A 369 18.98 -14.30 -11.37
N VAL A 370 18.02 -13.80 -12.13
CA VAL A 370 16.96 -14.58 -12.78
C VAL A 370 17.08 -14.49 -14.29
N VAL A 371 17.31 -15.60 -14.96
CA VAL A 371 17.26 -15.65 -16.42
C VAL A 371 15.82 -15.78 -16.89
N ILE A 372 15.35 -14.80 -17.63
CA ILE A 372 13.97 -14.72 -18.14
C ILE A 372 13.95 -15.07 -19.62
N SER A 373 13.00 -15.92 -20.03
CA SER A 373 12.75 -16.31 -21.41
C SER A 373 11.31 -16.04 -21.81
N THR A 374 11.07 -15.83 -23.09
CA THR A 374 9.70 -15.72 -23.64
C THR A 374 9.04 -17.10 -23.73
N ALA A 375 7.72 -17.16 -23.49
CA ALA A 375 6.92 -18.38 -23.59
C ALA A 375 6.60 -18.68 -25.08
N ASP A 376 7.63 -19.00 -25.87
CA ASP A 376 7.52 -19.18 -27.31
C ASP A 376 6.54 -20.31 -27.66
N TYR A 377 5.66 -20.05 -28.64
CA TYR A 377 4.60 -20.93 -29.13
C TYR A 377 3.50 -21.30 -28.12
N THR A 378 3.59 -20.81 -26.88
CA THR A 378 2.65 -21.13 -25.79
C THR A 378 2.08 -19.88 -25.12
N GLN A 379 2.11 -18.73 -25.80
CA GLN A 379 1.75 -17.41 -25.25
C GLN A 379 0.38 -17.40 -24.57
N LEU A 380 -0.67 -17.90 -25.22
CA LEU A 380 -2.03 -17.92 -24.66
C LEU A 380 -2.14 -18.87 -23.45
N LYS A 381 -1.48 -20.03 -23.50
CA LYS A 381 -1.44 -20.97 -22.37
C LYS A 381 -0.69 -20.38 -21.18
N ALA A 382 0.43 -19.70 -21.45
CA ALA A 382 1.21 -19.01 -20.43
C ALA A 382 0.43 -17.83 -19.83
N LEU A 383 -0.33 -17.09 -20.65
CA LEU A 383 -1.23 -16.03 -20.16
C LEU A 383 -2.29 -16.61 -19.21
N ASN A 384 -3.00 -17.68 -19.62
CA ASN A 384 -3.99 -18.33 -18.75
C ASN A 384 -3.38 -18.80 -17.41
N THR A 385 -2.12 -19.24 -17.42
CA THR A 385 -1.41 -19.60 -16.19
C THR A 385 -1.04 -18.38 -15.35
N ALA A 386 -0.75 -17.25 -15.99
CA ALA A 386 -0.35 -16.02 -15.30
C ALA A 386 -1.53 -15.24 -14.69
N LEU A 387 -2.76 -15.48 -15.15
CA LEU A 387 -3.94 -14.82 -14.58
C LEU A 387 -4.17 -15.24 -13.12
N PRO A 388 -4.80 -14.38 -12.28
CA PRO A 388 -5.11 -14.67 -10.87
C PRO A 388 -6.24 -15.70 -10.71
N PHE A 389 -6.07 -16.85 -11.36
CA PHE A 389 -6.93 -18.02 -11.34
C PHE A 389 -6.08 -19.28 -11.24
N ALA A 390 -6.60 -20.34 -10.65
CA ALA A 390 -5.84 -21.57 -10.39
C ALA A 390 -5.47 -22.36 -11.66
N GLY A 391 -5.93 -21.96 -12.84
CA GLY A 391 -5.61 -22.64 -14.09
C GLY A 391 -4.10 -22.69 -14.36
N ARG A 392 -3.58 -23.88 -14.67
CA ARG A 392 -2.17 -24.10 -15.02
C ARG A 392 -2.12 -24.84 -16.34
N GLN A 393 -1.67 -24.17 -17.42
CA GLN A 393 -1.61 -24.70 -18.77
C GLN A 393 -0.18 -24.83 -19.31
N VAL A 394 0.81 -24.27 -18.57
CA VAL A 394 2.25 -24.42 -18.85
C VAL A 394 2.96 -24.91 -17.62
N ASP A 395 4.03 -25.67 -17.84
CA ASP A 395 4.90 -26.20 -16.79
C ASP A 395 6.33 -25.69 -17.00
N TYR A 396 6.58 -24.46 -16.52
CA TYR A 396 7.92 -23.88 -16.46
C TYR A 396 8.47 -23.93 -15.03
N MET A 397 7.88 -24.78 -14.20
CA MET A 397 8.17 -24.86 -12.79
C MET A 397 9.62 -25.21 -12.49
N ARG A 398 10.14 -24.56 -11.46
CA ARG A 398 11.43 -24.88 -10.84
C ARG A 398 11.22 -25.20 -9.38
N PHE A 399 12.01 -26.16 -8.90
CA PHE A 399 11.96 -26.58 -7.50
C PHE A 399 12.79 -25.64 -6.63
N PHE A 400 12.25 -25.26 -5.48
CA PHE A 400 12.88 -24.46 -4.45
C PHE A 400 12.56 -25.00 -3.06
N LEU A 401 13.46 -24.79 -2.12
CA LEU A 401 13.17 -24.95 -0.70
C LEU A 401 12.51 -23.69 -0.13
N SER A 402 11.77 -23.82 0.98
CA SER A 402 11.04 -22.74 1.62
C SER A 402 11.95 -21.57 2.02
N SER A 403 13.16 -21.83 2.47
CA SER A 403 14.16 -20.79 2.76
C SER A 403 14.51 -19.93 1.54
N SER A 404 14.61 -20.53 0.36
CA SER A 404 14.87 -19.80 -0.88
C SER A 404 13.65 -19.00 -1.37
N MET A 405 12.44 -19.42 -1.01
CA MET A 405 11.20 -18.76 -1.40
C MET A 405 10.98 -17.43 -0.69
N VAL A 406 11.67 -17.17 0.40
CA VAL A 406 11.64 -15.88 1.11
C VAL A 406 12.03 -14.72 0.17
N ALA A 407 12.88 -14.95 -0.83
CA ALA A 407 13.20 -13.96 -1.86
C ALA A 407 12.01 -13.54 -2.74
N MET A 408 10.94 -14.35 -2.76
CA MET A 408 9.71 -14.08 -3.52
C MET A 408 8.64 -13.31 -2.71
N GLN A 409 9.00 -12.74 -1.56
CA GLN A 409 8.08 -11.96 -0.74
C GLN A 409 7.54 -10.74 -1.53
N PRO A 410 6.22 -10.45 -1.49
CA PRO A 410 5.59 -9.47 -2.38
C PRO A 410 5.50 -8.06 -1.80
N TYR A 411 6.14 -7.77 -0.67
CA TYR A 411 5.98 -6.52 0.07
C TYR A 411 7.24 -5.65 0.00
N PHE A 412 7.06 -4.32 -0.14
CA PHE A 412 8.18 -3.39 -0.25
C PHE A 412 7.96 -2.09 0.50
N ALA A 413 7.21 -1.15 -0.08
CA ALA A 413 6.97 0.16 0.47
C ALA A 413 5.49 0.51 0.29
N GLN A 414 4.85 0.82 1.39
CA GLN A 414 3.45 1.23 1.35
C GLN A 414 3.35 2.61 0.69
N ASP A 415 2.52 2.71 -0.33
CA ASP A 415 2.10 3.99 -0.88
C ASP A 415 1.00 4.58 0.00
N ILE A 416 1.09 5.87 0.28
CA ILE A 416 0.10 6.57 1.09
C ILE A 416 -0.89 7.23 0.12
N LEU A 417 -2.06 6.65 -0.02
CA LEU A 417 -3.13 7.07 -0.92
C LEU A 417 -4.47 7.12 -0.17
N ASP A 418 -4.50 7.91 0.89
CA ASP A 418 -5.68 8.01 1.75
C ASP A 418 -6.83 8.74 1.04
N PRO A 419 -8.06 8.25 1.13
CA PRO A 419 -9.23 8.95 0.60
C PRO A 419 -9.39 10.33 1.25
N GLY A 420 -9.59 11.36 0.41
CA GLY A 420 -9.66 12.75 0.88
C GLY A 420 -8.34 13.29 1.44
N GLY A 421 -7.23 12.66 1.10
CA GLY A 421 -5.89 13.05 1.51
C GLY A 421 -5.37 14.30 0.81
N TYR A 422 -4.40 14.97 1.45
CA TYR A 422 -3.66 16.08 0.87
C TYR A 422 -2.45 15.58 0.10
N PHE A 423 -2.15 16.22 -1.00
CA PHE A 423 -0.95 15.92 -1.79
C PHE A 423 0.30 16.46 -1.09
N TYR A 424 1.21 15.57 -0.71
CA TYR A 424 2.48 15.91 -0.05
C TYR A 424 3.69 15.83 -0.99
N GLY A 425 3.60 15.13 -2.09
CA GLY A 425 4.70 14.96 -3.03
C GLY A 425 4.81 13.55 -3.60
N LEU A 426 6.03 13.14 -3.93
CA LEU A 426 6.34 11.81 -4.47
C LEU A 426 7.10 10.98 -3.44
N ASN A 427 6.76 9.71 -3.34
CA ASN A 427 7.55 8.72 -2.63
C ASN A 427 8.90 8.53 -3.34
N LEU A 428 10.01 8.76 -2.67
CA LEU A 428 11.34 8.66 -3.27
C LEU A 428 11.69 7.24 -3.74
N THR A 429 11.12 6.23 -3.09
CA THR A 429 11.37 4.82 -3.39
C THR A 429 10.50 4.33 -4.54
N THR A 430 9.18 4.55 -4.46
CA THR A 430 8.20 4.05 -5.44
C THR A 430 7.97 5.02 -6.59
N LYS A 431 8.41 6.27 -6.46
CA LYS A 431 8.12 7.38 -7.39
C LYS A 431 6.63 7.66 -7.58
N ARG A 432 5.80 7.21 -6.66
CA ARG A 432 4.35 7.41 -6.66
C ARG A 432 3.94 8.61 -5.84
N LEU A 433 2.73 9.11 -6.10
CA LEU A 433 2.16 10.22 -5.35
C LEU A 433 1.87 9.82 -3.91
N ILE A 434 2.09 10.77 -2.99
CA ILE A 434 1.70 10.66 -1.59
C ILE A 434 0.47 11.54 -1.35
N PHE A 435 -0.65 10.92 -1.02
CA PHE A 435 -1.86 11.58 -0.55
C PHE A 435 -2.15 11.10 0.87
N GLY A 436 -1.90 11.95 1.86
CA GLY A 436 -2.09 11.61 3.27
C GLY A 436 -3.30 12.32 3.87
N ASN A 437 -4.16 11.59 4.58
CA ASN A 437 -5.26 12.14 5.35
C ASN A 437 -4.99 11.98 6.84
N ARG A 438 -4.49 13.04 7.47
CA ARG A 438 -4.17 13.00 8.90
C ARG A 438 -5.38 12.77 9.81
N LYS A 439 -6.61 13.06 9.34
CA LYS A 439 -7.83 12.76 10.10
C LYS A 439 -8.06 11.26 10.32
N LEU A 440 -7.40 10.40 9.52
CA LEU A 440 -7.42 8.95 9.70
C LEU A 440 -6.41 8.45 10.73
N LEU A 441 -5.48 9.31 11.18
CA LEU A 441 -4.49 8.98 12.19
C LEU A 441 -5.08 9.15 13.60
N MET A 442 -4.60 8.35 14.54
CA MET A 442 -4.96 8.46 15.96
C MET A 442 -4.61 9.86 16.52
N ASN A 443 -3.49 10.45 16.07
CA ASN A 443 -3.05 11.80 16.40
C ASN A 443 -2.77 12.57 15.10
N PRO A 444 -3.59 13.55 14.72
CA PRO A 444 -3.45 14.27 13.45
C PRO A 444 -2.38 15.38 13.47
N HIS A 445 -1.56 15.44 14.52
CA HIS A 445 -0.51 16.45 14.65
C HIS A 445 0.63 16.24 13.67
N ALA A 446 1.24 17.33 13.21
CA ALA A 446 2.41 17.31 12.35
C ALA A 446 3.47 18.32 12.84
N ILE A 447 4.73 18.00 12.62
CA ILE A 447 5.87 18.90 12.88
C ILE A 447 6.64 19.05 11.57
N ILE A 448 6.85 20.29 11.13
CA ILE A 448 7.64 20.61 9.94
C ILE A 448 8.93 21.28 10.39
N VAL A 449 10.04 20.62 10.20
CA VAL A 449 11.37 21.11 10.57
C VAL A 449 12.24 21.35 9.35
N GLY A 450 13.10 22.35 9.42
CA GLY A 450 14.04 22.68 8.36
C GLY A 450 14.82 23.96 8.70
N HIS A 451 15.97 24.16 8.07
CA HIS A 451 16.73 25.39 8.22
C HIS A 451 16.07 26.57 7.50
N THR A 452 16.54 27.79 7.76
CA THR A 452 16.03 29.00 7.09
C THR A 452 16.25 28.89 5.57
N GLY A 453 15.24 29.24 4.77
CA GLY A 453 15.28 29.14 3.32
C GLY A 453 15.01 27.74 2.74
N SER A 454 14.72 26.72 3.55
CA SER A 454 14.44 25.35 3.09
C SER A 454 13.03 25.17 2.46
N GLY A 455 12.21 26.21 2.45
CA GLY A 455 10.85 26.16 1.89
C GLY A 455 9.74 25.73 2.86
N LYS A 456 9.97 25.73 4.18
CA LYS A 456 8.95 25.37 5.19
C LYS A 456 7.64 26.11 5.01
N SER A 457 7.68 27.45 4.92
CA SER A 457 6.47 28.28 4.79
C SER A 457 5.74 28.04 3.46
N VAL A 458 6.48 27.76 2.38
CA VAL A 458 5.92 27.39 1.08
C VAL A 458 5.20 26.04 1.18
N LEU A 459 5.81 25.06 1.83
CA LEU A 459 5.20 23.74 2.06
C LEU A 459 3.91 23.88 2.86
N ILE A 460 3.93 24.61 3.99
CA ILE A 460 2.73 24.85 4.83
C ILE A 460 1.61 25.50 4.01
N LYS A 461 1.93 26.52 3.21
CA LYS A 461 0.95 27.18 2.35
C LYS A 461 0.34 26.22 1.34
N ALA A 462 1.16 25.42 0.68
CA ALA A 462 0.73 24.50 -0.38
C ALA A 462 0.00 23.26 0.16
N THR A 463 0.49 22.62 1.22
CA THR A 463 -0.06 21.36 1.72
C THR A 463 -1.14 21.56 2.78
N GLU A 464 -0.98 22.52 3.70
CA GLU A 464 -1.91 22.67 4.81
C GLU A 464 -3.00 23.68 4.51
N ILE A 465 -2.65 24.89 4.08
CA ILE A 465 -3.63 25.97 3.92
C ILE A 465 -4.44 25.78 2.63
N PHE A 466 -3.79 25.74 1.48
CA PHE A 466 -4.50 25.71 0.20
C PHE A 466 -5.31 24.43 0.00
N GLN A 467 -4.78 23.28 0.42
CA GLN A 467 -5.52 22.02 0.28
C GLN A 467 -6.68 21.94 1.29
N THR A 468 -6.53 22.48 2.50
CA THR A 468 -7.66 22.60 3.44
C THR A 468 -8.79 23.44 2.84
N LEU A 469 -8.47 24.62 2.28
CA LEU A 469 -9.47 25.51 1.67
C LEU A 469 -10.26 24.85 0.53
N ILE A 470 -9.62 24.04 -0.32
CA ILE A 470 -10.29 23.43 -1.47
C ILE A 470 -10.92 22.07 -1.17
N SER A 471 -10.42 21.32 -0.19
CA SER A 471 -10.81 19.92 0.04
C SER A 471 -11.70 19.71 1.25
N THR A 472 -11.80 20.71 2.14
CA THR A 472 -12.56 20.58 3.39
C THR A 472 -13.41 21.84 3.67
N SER A 473 -14.25 21.76 4.69
CA SER A 473 -14.95 22.89 5.30
C SER A 473 -14.36 23.28 6.66
N ASP A 474 -13.12 22.89 6.92
CA ASP A 474 -12.48 23.16 8.21
C ASP A 474 -12.04 24.61 8.31
N ASP A 475 -12.13 25.16 9.52
CA ASP A 475 -11.58 26.47 9.84
C ASP A 475 -10.07 26.39 10.04
N ILE A 476 -9.34 27.44 9.62
CA ILE A 476 -7.89 27.52 9.73
C ILE A 476 -7.54 28.65 10.71
N LEU A 477 -6.86 28.32 11.80
CA LEU A 477 -6.31 29.27 12.75
C LEU A 477 -4.77 29.25 12.64
N ILE A 478 -4.17 30.43 12.39
CA ILE A 478 -2.73 30.59 12.24
C ILE A 478 -2.21 31.50 13.34
N LEU A 479 -1.21 31.03 14.11
CA LEU A 479 -0.39 31.85 14.98
C LEU A 479 0.92 32.14 14.23
N ASP A 480 1.10 33.41 13.81
CA ASP A 480 2.17 33.84 12.89
C ASP A 480 3.13 34.85 13.55
N PRO A 481 4.18 34.41 14.24
CA PRO A 481 5.14 35.29 14.88
C PRO A 481 5.97 36.14 13.90
N GLN A 482 6.07 35.72 12.63
CA GLN A 482 6.94 36.35 11.62
C GLN A 482 6.17 37.14 10.55
N ASN A 483 4.85 37.17 10.63
CA ASN A 483 3.98 37.87 9.69
C ASN A 483 4.13 37.42 8.22
N GLU A 484 4.26 36.10 8.01
CA GLU A 484 4.42 35.50 6.67
C GLU A 484 3.10 35.14 5.97
N PHE A 485 1.98 35.11 6.74
CA PHE A 485 0.67 34.61 6.25
C PHE A 485 -0.37 35.71 6.04
N LYS A 486 -0.09 36.96 6.40
CA LYS A 486 -1.04 38.08 6.31
C LYS A 486 -1.69 38.23 4.94
N GLU A 487 -0.87 38.29 3.87
CA GLU A 487 -1.36 38.47 2.50
C GLU A 487 -2.30 37.35 2.06
N ILE A 488 -2.02 36.11 2.47
CA ILE A 488 -2.86 34.94 2.16
C ILE A 488 -4.19 35.04 2.88
N VAL A 489 -4.16 35.36 4.18
CA VAL A 489 -5.37 35.50 5.00
C VAL A 489 -6.29 36.57 4.41
N GLU A 490 -5.76 37.76 4.12
CA GLU A 490 -6.53 38.85 3.53
C GLU A 490 -7.06 38.52 2.12
N LYS A 491 -6.22 37.89 1.28
CA LYS A 491 -6.58 37.51 -0.10
C LYS A 491 -7.76 36.53 -0.15
N TYR A 492 -7.85 35.61 0.80
CA TYR A 492 -8.89 34.59 0.83
C TYR A 492 -10.03 34.88 1.82
N GLY A 493 -10.15 36.16 2.25
CA GLY A 493 -11.29 36.64 3.03
C GLY A 493 -11.26 36.28 4.51
N GLY A 494 -10.08 35.90 5.02
CA GLY A 494 -9.86 35.63 6.44
C GLY A 494 -9.68 36.95 7.24
N SER A 495 -9.73 36.82 8.57
CA SER A 495 -9.51 37.95 9.50
C SER A 495 -8.06 37.89 10.01
N TYR A 496 -7.31 38.97 9.81
CA TYR A 496 -5.97 39.13 10.33
C TYR A 496 -5.98 40.08 11.56
N PHE A 497 -5.36 39.62 12.64
CA PHE A 497 -5.25 40.38 13.89
C PHE A 497 -3.77 40.58 14.23
N ASP A 498 -3.34 41.84 14.21
CA ASP A 498 -2.00 42.22 14.66
C ASP A 498 -2.01 42.35 16.20
N LEU A 499 -1.26 41.48 16.89
CA LEU A 499 -1.16 41.43 18.36
C LEU A 499 0.11 42.12 18.87
N THR A 500 0.68 43.07 18.14
CA THR A 500 1.84 43.84 18.59
C THR A 500 1.49 44.85 19.68
N PRO A 501 2.45 45.34 20.47
CA PRO A 501 2.20 46.35 21.49
C PRO A 501 1.58 47.66 20.97
N LYS A 502 1.69 47.92 19.66
CA LYS A 502 1.10 49.09 18.99
C LYS A 502 -0.30 48.86 18.44
N SER A 503 -0.79 47.64 18.53
CA SER A 503 -2.10 47.27 18.02
C SER A 503 -3.21 47.92 18.85
N LYS A 504 -4.34 48.26 18.18
CA LYS A 504 -5.57 48.68 18.84
C LYS A 504 -6.54 47.52 19.07
N ILE A 505 -6.13 46.29 18.78
CA ILE A 505 -6.94 45.09 18.93
C ILE A 505 -6.55 44.41 20.22
N TYR A 506 -7.55 44.15 21.06
CA TYR A 506 -7.39 43.50 22.36
C TYR A 506 -8.23 42.23 22.38
N ILE A 507 -7.61 41.12 22.77
CA ILE A 507 -8.29 39.83 22.95
C ILE A 507 -8.69 39.72 24.43
N ASN A 508 -9.99 39.60 24.72
CA ASN A 508 -10.46 39.34 26.06
C ASN A 508 -10.54 37.82 26.32
N GLY A 509 -9.54 37.27 26.97
CA GLY A 509 -9.50 35.85 27.31
C GLY A 509 -10.55 35.39 28.35
N PHE A 510 -11.25 36.33 29.01
CA PHE A 510 -12.30 36.04 30.00
C PHE A 510 -13.70 36.17 29.43
N GLU A 511 -13.86 36.34 28.13
CA GLU A 511 -15.15 36.51 27.49
C GLU A 511 -16.11 35.35 27.75
N VAL A 512 -17.36 35.65 28.08
CA VAL A 512 -18.43 34.69 28.28
C VAL A 512 -19.34 34.72 27.07
N SER A 513 -19.47 33.63 26.35
CA SER A 513 -20.45 33.53 25.25
C SER A 513 -21.89 33.47 25.77
N ASP A 514 -22.83 33.91 24.94
CA ASP A 514 -24.27 33.79 25.28
C ASP A 514 -24.67 32.34 25.58
N ALA A 515 -24.10 31.38 24.84
CA ALA A 515 -24.36 29.96 25.07
C ALA A 515 -23.96 29.51 26.49
N VAL A 516 -22.84 29.99 27.01
CA VAL A 516 -22.38 29.67 28.38
C VAL A 516 -23.16 30.46 29.41
N PHE A 517 -23.49 31.75 29.11
CA PHE A 517 -24.21 32.60 30.04
C PHE A 517 -25.61 32.07 30.37
N TYR A 518 -26.32 31.54 29.39
CA TYR A 518 -27.66 30.97 29.56
C TYR A 518 -27.65 29.45 29.80
N ALA A 519 -26.49 28.81 29.91
CA ALA A 519 -26.35 27.38 30.18
C ALA A 519 -26.80 27.00 31.61
N ASP A 520 -26.85 25.70 31.85
CA ASP A 520 -27.11 25.13 33.18
C ASP A 520 -25.96 25.39 34.16
N LYS A 521 -26.21 25.08 35.44
CA LYS A 521 -25.25 25.32 36.51
C LYS A 521 -23.95 24.48 36.31
N ASP A 522 -24.06 23.25 35.85
CA ASP A 522 -22.91 22.38 35.68
C ASP A 522 -21.98 22.88 34.55
N THR A 523 -22.54 23.36 33.45
CA THR A 523 -21.78 23.97 32.36
C THR A 523 -21.08 25.25 32.81
N LYS A 524 -21.74 26.11 33.59
CA LYS A 524 -21.13 27.31 34.19
C LYS A 524 -19.99 26.97 35.13
N GLU A 525 -20.13 25.97 36.00
CA GLU A 525 -19.07 25.54 36.90
C GLU A 525 -17.86 24.99 36.14
N LYS A 526 -18.04 24.18 35.09
CA LYS A 526 -16.96 23.72 34.22
C LYS A 526 -16.26 24.88 33.52
N PHE A 527 -17.00 25.87 33.04
CA PHE A 527 -16.44 27.08 32.45
C PHE A 527 -15.61 27.86 33.47
N ILE A 528 -16.13 28.12 34.68
CA ILE A 528 -15.38 28.80 35.76
C ILE A 528 -14.10 28.04 36.10
N ALA A 529 -14.15 26.71 36.17
CA ALA A 529 -12.98 25.90 36.45
C ALA A 529 -11.89 26.03 35.34
N THR A 530 -12.30 26.05 34.07
CA THR A 530 -11.42 26.26 32.93
C THR A 530 -10.82 27.68 32.95
N GLN A 531 -11.64 28.71 33.16
CA GLN A 531 -11.19 30.09 33.25
C GLN A 531 -10.29 30.35 34.45
N THR A 532 -10.49 29.63 35.54
CA THR A 532 -9.62 29.68 36.72
C THR A 532 -8.23 29.14 36.41
N LYS A 533 -8.11 28.05 35.62
CA LYS A 533 -6.82 27.54 35.12
C LYS A 533 -6.14 28.56 34.23
N TYR A 534 -6.89 29.15 33.30
CA TYR A 534 -6.39 30.23 32.43
C TYR A 534 -5.89 31.44 33.24
N ALA A 535 -6.67 31.92 34.19
CA ALA A 535 -6.30 33.04 35.05
C ALA A 535 -5.01 32.78 35.84
N LYS A 536 -4.86 31.58 36.41
CA LYS A 536 -3.60 31.17 37.09
C LYS A 536 -2.41 31.19 36.16
N SER A 537 -2.54 30.60 34.95
CA SER A 537 -1.46 30.57 33.96
C SER A 537 -1.10 31.99 33.49
N LEU A 538 -2.08 32.85 33.27
CA LEU A 538 -1.88 34.23 32.86
C LEU A 538 -1.16 35.05 33.95
N VAL A 539 -1.64 34.98 35.21
CA VAL A 539 -1.02 35.69 36.33
C VAL A 539 0.41 35.16 36.57
N ALA A 540 0.62 33.85 36.52
CA ALA A 540 1.95 33.25 36.65
C ALA A 540 2.93 33.74 35.55
N ALA A 541 2.43 33.90 34.32
CA ALA A 541 3.23 34.42 33.19
C ALA A 541 3.58 35.91 33.33
N ILE A 542 2.68 36.71 33.98
CA ILE A 542 2.90 38.14 34.21
C ILE A 542 3.84 38.38 35.43
N MET A 543 3.79 37.52 36.44
CA MET A 543 4.62 37.59 37.65
C MET A 543 6.08 37.12 37.38
N THR A 544 6.79 37.77 36.47
CA THR A 544 8.12 37.32 36.03
C THR A 544 9.22 37.40 37.11
N ASN A 545 9.07 38.29 38.08
CA ASN A 545 10.10 38.57 39.10
C ASN A 545 9.82 37.88 40.46
N ILE A 546 8.72 37.16 40.60
CA ILE A 546 8.30 36.48 41.83
C ILE A 546 7.83 35.09 41.50
N LEU A 547 8.28 34.11 42.27
CA LEU A 547 7.82 32.72 42.07
C LEU A 547 6.32 32.61 42.38
N PHE A 548 5.56 32.14 41.40
CA PHE A 548 4.13 31.88 41.58
C PHE A 548 3.93 30.62 42.44
N THR A 549 3.42 30.80 43.66
CA THR A 549 3.21 29.72 44.66
C THR A 549 1.78 29.23 44.64
N GLN A 550 1.51 28.15 45.41
CA GLN A 550 0.17 27.60 45.62
C GLN A 550 -0.75 28.63 46.34
N GLU A 551 -0.19 29.47 47.17
CA GLU A 551 -0.94 30.53 47.87
C GLU A 551 -1.41 31.59 46.89
N HIS A 552 -0.53 32.05 45.97
CA HIS A 552 -0.92 32.94 44.87
C HIS A 552 -2.01 32.30 44.00
N ALA A 553 -1.92 31.02 43.69
CA ALA A 553 -2.90 30.28 42.92
C ALA A 553 -4.28 30.23 43.63
N THR A 554 -4.29 30.18 44.95
CA THR A 554 -5.52 30.16 45.76
C THR A 554 -6.22 31.53 45.72
N VAL A 555 -5.47 32.62 45.88
CA VAL A 555 -5.97 33.98 45.75
C VAL A 555 -6.59 34.23 44.36
N VAL A 556 -5.84 33.88 43.29
CA VAL A 556 -6.33 34.04 41.92
C VAL A 556 -7.58 33.20 41.68
N SER A 557 -7.67 31.99 42.24
CA SER A 557 -8.86 31.13 42.12
C SER A 557 -10.11 31.79 42.75
N ARG A 558 -9.98 32.31 43.97
CA ARG A 558 -11.09 32.95 44.67
C ARG A 558 -11.54 34.22 43.94
N ALA A 559 -10.61 35.05 43.53
CA ALA A 559 -10.90 36.29 42.79
C ALA A 559 -11.58 36.00 41.45
N THR A 560 -11.08 35.00 40.69
CA THR A 560 -11.69 34.59 39.43
C THR A 560 -13.11 34.07 39.62
N ARG A 561 -13.35 33.26 40.65
CA ARG A 561 -14.70 32.77 40.96
C ARG A 561 -15.63 33.90 41.28
N LYS A 562 -15.26 34.83 42.18
CA LYS A 562 -16.06 36.00 42.54
C LYS A 562 -16.38 36.87 41.32
N MET A 563 -15.43 37.07 40.44
CA MET A 563 -15.63 37.80 39.18
C MET A 563 -16.71 37.13 38.32
N PHE A 564 -16.66 35.84 38.09
CA PHE A 564 -17.65 35.13 37.27
C PHE A 564 -19.01 35.01 37.98
N ASP A 565 -19.04 34.85 39.30
CA ASP A 565 -20.31 34.88 40.06
C ASP A 565 -21.06 36.21 39.85
N LYS A 566 -20.33 37.32 39.82
CA LYS A 566 -20.91 38.65 39.49
C LYS A 566 -21.40 38.73 38.04
N ILE A 567 -20.71 38.12 37.10
CA ILE A 567 -21.13 38.05 35.68
C ILE A 567 -22.40 37.22 35.54
N PHE A 568 -22.44 36.03 36.13
CA PHE A 568 -23.61 35.14 36.03
C PHE A 568 -24.81 35.57 36.86
N ALA A 569 -24.63 36.51 37.83
CA ALA A 569 -25.72 37.14 38.57
C ALA A 569 -26.49 38.17 37.74
N GLN A 570 -26.00 38.59 36.58
CA GLN A 570 -26.71 39.53 35.71
C GLN A 570 -27.97 38.86 35.11
N LYS A 571 -29.06 39.62 34.94
CA LYS A 571 -30.28 39.13 34.27
C LYS A 571 -30.09 38.90 32.77
N LYS A 572 -29.20 39.67 32.16
CA LYS A 572 -28.75 39.55 30.75
C LYS A 572 -27.29 39.89 30.71
N LEU A 573 -26.54 39.28 29.78
CA LEU A 573 -25.11 39.53 29.59
C LEU A 573 -24.91 40.97 29.05
N LYS A 574 -24.71 41.92 29.94
CA LYS A 574 -24.44 43.33 29.59
C LYS A 574 -22.97 43.69 29.74
N LYS A 575 -22.31 43.11 30.72
CA LYS A 575 -20.89 43.33 31.00
C LYS A 575 -20.14 42.00 30.91
N GLN A 576 -19.04 41.99 30.20
CA GLN A 576 -18.15 40.87 30.10
C GLN A 576 -17.12 40.84 31.24
N ALA A 577 -16.68 39.66 31.64
CA ALA A 577 -15.52 39.51 32.51
C ALA A 577 -14.27 40.02 31.80
N THR A 578 -13.39 40.71 32.50
CA THR A 578 -12.14 41.26 31.96
C THR A 578 -11.01 41.11 32.96
N LEU A 579 -9.76 41.20 32.48
CA LEU A 579 -8.58 41.23 33.36
C LEU A 579 -8.63 42.36 34.38
N ARG A 580 -9.19 43.52 34.00
CA ARG A 580 -9.41 44.64 34.93
C ARG A 580 -10.34 44.26 36.08
N MET A 581 -11.43 43.54 35.79
CA MET A 581 -12.34 43.06 36.84
C MET A 581 -11.65 42.05 37.76
N LEU A 582 -10.85 41.16 37.22
CA LEU A 582 -10.04 40.25 38.05
C LEU A 582 -9.11 41.02 38.98
N ARG A 583 -8.43 42.07 38.47
CA ARG A 583 -7.58 42.94 39.28
C ARG A 583 -8.40 43.65 40.40
N GLU A 584 -9.61 44.13 40.10
CA GLU A 584 -10.49 44.72 41.09
C GLU A 584 -10.89 43.73 42.20
N GLU A 585 -11.21 42.48 41.85
CA GLU A 585 -11.50 41.46 42.86
C GLU A 585 -10.26 41.14 43.73
N ILE A 586 -9.07 41.12 43.16
CA ILE A 586 -7.80 40.91 43.90
C ILE A 586 -7.54 42.14 44.81
N LYS A 587 -7.86 43.36 44.34
CA LYS A 587 -7.75 44.56 45.16
C LYS A 587 -8.66 44.49 46.41
N LEU A 588 -9.91 44.07 46.22
CA LEU A 588 -10.84 43.85 47.31
C LEU A 588 -10.35 42.80 48.31
N GLU A 589 -9.70 41.75 47.83
CA GLU A 589 -9.07 40.75 48.71
C GLU A 589 -7.87 41.36 49.49
N LEU A 590 -7.09 42.25 48.85
CA LEU A 590 -5.97 42.94 49.50
C LEU A 590 -6.46 43.89 50.59
N GLU A 591 -7.52 44.65 50.34
CA GLU A 591 -8.14 45.58 51.28
C GLU A 591 -8.75 44.84 52.48
N ASN A 592 -9.25 43.63 52.29
CA ASN A 592 -9.85 42.77 53.31
C ASN A 592 -8.86 41.77 53.95
N ALA A 593 -7.57 41.88 53.67
CA ALA A 593 -6.55 41.01 54.22
C ALA A 593 -6.44 41.16 55.74
N LYS A 594 -6.47 40.03 56.47
CA LYS A 594 -6.60 39.98 57.92
C LYS A 594 -5.28 40.27 58.64
N ASP A 595 -4.15 39.97 58.01
CA ASP A 595 -2.83 40.10 58.57
C ASP A 595 -1.79 40.51 57.50
N ASP A 596 -0.58 40.79 57.94
CA ASP A 596 0.52 41.20 57.06
C ASP A 596 1.02 40.05 56.15
N TYR A 597 0.82 38.80 56.57
CA TYR A 597 1.14 37.64 55.75
C TYR A 597 0.25 37.55 54.53
N ASP A 598 -1.06 37.63 54.71
CA ASP A 598 -2.02 37.64 53.59
C ASP A 598 -1.71 38.80 52.62
N ARG A 599 -1.40 39.99 53.15
CA ARG A 599 -1.01 41.15 52.34
C ARG A 599 0.26 40.90 51.52
N SER A 600 1.22 40.19 52.10
CA SER A 600 2.50 39.84 51.41
C SER A 600 2.31 38.94 50.22
N ILE A 601 1.27 38.09 50.23
CA ILE A 601 0.89 37.16 49.13
C ILE A 601 0.05 37.90 48.07
N ILE A 602 -0.91 38.71 48.46
CA ILE A 602 -1.88 39.32 47.53
C ILE A 602 -1.28 40.52 46.79
N LYS A 603 -0.48 41.35 47.48
CA LYS A 603 0.11 42.56 46.93
C LYS A 603 0.95 42.36 45.67
N PRO A 604 1.81 41.33 45.58
CA PRO A 604 2.56 41.04 44.36
C PRO A 604 1.67 40.73 43.15
N ILE A 605 0.58 39.98 43.36
CA ILE A 605 -0.38 39.66 42.28
C ILE A 605 -1.03 40.94 41.78
N TYR A 606 -1.54 41.79 42.71
CA TYR A 606 -2.17 43.06 42.36
C TYR A 606 -1.24 43.98 41.57
N ASN A 607 0.00 44.13 42.02
CA ASN A 607 0.99 44.98 41.37
C ASN A 607 1.37 44.45 39.99
N SER A 608 1.44 43.12 39.82
CA SER A 608 1.79 42.50 38.53
C SER A 608 0.68 42.68 37.47
N LEU A 609 -0.56 42.92 37.89
CA LEU A 609 -1.70 43.19 37.01
C LEU A 609 -1.94 44.68 36.72
N GLU A 610 -1.06 45.57 37.19
CA GLU A 610 -1.10 47.00 36.90
C GLU A 610 -0.60 47.32 35.52
#